data_561ca3fa4e3e2693125225212be2ac2a
#
_entry.id   561ca3fa4e3e2693125225212be2ac2a
#
_cell.length_a   1.000
_cell.length_b   1.000
_cell.length_c   1.000
_cell.angle_alpha   90.00
_cell.angle_beta   90.00
_cell.angle_gamma   90.00
#
_symmetry.space_group_name_H-M   'P 1'
#
loop_
_entity.id
_entity.type
_entity.pdbx_description
1 polymer ?
#
loop_
_entity_poly.entity_id
_entity_poly.type
_entity_poly.pdbx_seq_one_letter_code
_entity_poly.pdbx_strand_id
1 'polypeptide(L)'
;MEIKNVNDSIIFNDRTVTKRVLYATKDVLCFILNMKRGHVLPVHRHENTSLVMIVLSGSGQIQINEETEKLTKGSVVYAKGEDEFSIPSVSEDMTIYVTISPNPTNQLYSKEIG
;
A
#
# COMPACT_ATOMS: atom_id res chain seq x y z
N MET A 1 -6.08 23.36 6.31
CA MET A 1 -4.89 22.52 5.97
C MET A 1 -4.70 21.46 7.04
N GLU A 2 -4.37 20.24 6.62
CA GLU A 2 -4.03 19.16 7.55
C GLU A 2 -2.62 18.67 7.24
N ILE A 3 -1.84 18.44 8.28
CA ILE A 3 -0.46 17.97 8.15
C ILE A 3 -0.28 16.76 9.05
N LYS A 4 0.25 15.67 8.48
CA LYS A 4 0.59 14.46 9.22
C LYS A 4 2.02 14.06 8.88
N ASN A 5 2.66 13.39 9.81
CA ASN A 5 4.00 12.89 9.58
C ASN A 5 3.95 11.36 9.40
N VAL A 6 4.56 10.87 8.35
CA VAL A 6 4.61 9.42 8.05
C VAL A 6 5.17 8.63 9.23
N ASN A 7 6.15 9.18 9.93
CA ASN A 7 6.80 8.48 11.05
C ASN A 7 5.82 8.07 12.15
N ASP A 8 4.71 8.81 12.31
CA ASP A 8 3.68 8.48 13.30
C ASP A 8 2.84 7.26 12.90
N SER A 9 2.96 6.84 11.65
CA SER A 9 2.22 5.69 11.08
C SER A 9 3.11 4.49 10.80
N ILE A 10 4.39 4.54 11.19
CA ILE A 10 5.30 3.40 11.02
C ILE A 10 5.19 2.52 12.24
N ILE A 11 4.29 1.55 12.15
CA ILE A 11 4.01 0.59 13.22
C ILE A 11 3.92 -0.80 12.60
N PHE A 12 4.77 -1.71 13.05
CA PHE A 12 4.80 -3.09 12.55
C PHE A 12 4.09 -4.02 13.52
N ASN A 13 3.47 -5.05 12.98
CA ASN A 13 2.81 -6.11 13.73
C ASN A 13 3.38 -7.45 13.26
N ASP A 14 3.71 -8.33 14.20
CA ASP A 14 4.32 -9.62 13.86
C ASP A 14 3.38 -10.56 13.10
N ARG A 15 2.07 -10.41 13.27
CA ARG A 15 1.07 -11.34 12.72
C ARG A 15 0.53 -10.93 11.38
N THR A 16 0.48 -9.64 11.10
CA THR A 16 -0.18 -9.13 9.89
C THR A 16 0.44 -7.82 9.46
N VAL A 17 0.19 -7.44 8.21
CA VAL A 17 0.49 -6.09 7.73
C VAL A 17 -0.29 -5.10 8.59
N THR A 18 0.23 -3.89 8.72
CA THR A 18 -0.53 -2.79 9.31
C THR A 18 -0.87 -1.78 8.24
N LYS A 19 -2.05 -1.18 8.36
CA LYS A 19 -2.51 -0.12 7.47
C LYS A 19 -3.01 1.02 8.32
N ARG A 20 -2.41 2.20 8.11
CA ARG A 20 -2.78 3.43 8.82
C ARG A 20 -3.25 4.46 7.82
N VAL A 21 -4.52 4.84 7.90
CA VAL A 21 -5.12 5.81 6.99
C VAL A 21 -4.67 7.21 7.40
N LEU A 22 -4.12 7.95 6.43
CA LEU A 22 -3.72 9.34 6.62
C LEU A 22 -4.88 10.28 6.27
N TYR A 23 -5.41 10.13 5.08
CA TYR A 23 -6.53 10.94 4.57
C TYR A 23 -7.50 10.06 3.81
N ALA A 24 -8.79 10.29 4.05
CA ALA A 24 -9.85 9.61 3.32
C ALA A 24 -10.95 10.63 2.99
N THR A 25 -10.97 11.08 1.76
CA THR A 25 -12.02 11.95 1.21
C THR A 25 -12.65 11.21 0.02
N LYS A 26 -13.69 11.78 -0.58
CA LYS A 26 -14.26 11.16 -1.78
C LYS A 26 -13.28 11.14 -2.96
N ASP A 27 -12.31 12.05 -2.98
CA ASP A 27 -11.40 12.22 -4.11
C ASP A 27 -10.09 11.44 -3.94
N VAL A 28 -9.73 11.09 -2.71
CA VAL A 28 -8.45 10.44 -2.44
C VAL A 28 -8.49 9.60 -1.18
N LEU A 29 -7.77 8.48 -1.22
CA LEU A 29 -7.47 7.66 -0.06
C LEU A 29 -5.95 7.53 0.02
N CYS A 30 -5.37 8.02 1.12
CA CYS A 30 -3.93 7.92 1.37
C CYS A 30 -3.68 7.12 2.63
N PHE A 31 -2.77 6.17 2.57
CA PHE A 31 -2.45 5.36 3.74
C PHE A 31 -1.01 4.86 3.71
N ILE A 32 -0.56 4.41 4.87
CA ILE A 32 0.74 3.76 5.05
C ILE A 32 0.50 2.27 5.27
N LEU A 33 1.21 1.44 4.51
CA LEU A 33 1.31 0.01 4.75
C LEU A 33 2.68 -0.29 5.35
N ASN A 34 2.70 -1.05 6.44
CA ASN A 34 3.93 -1.58 7.01
C ASN A 34 3.87 -3.10 6.94
N MET A 35 4.88 -3.70 6.35
CA MET A 35 4.94 -5.14 6.12
C MET A 35 6.27 -5.67 6.62
N LYS A 36 6.20 -6.63 7.52
CA LYS A 36 7.41 -7.30 8.00
C LYS A 36 7.88 -8.34 7.00
N ARG A 37 9.14 -8.67 7.06
CA ARG A 37 9.69 -9.80 6.32
C ARG A 37 8.81 -11.02 6.51
N GLY A 38 8.43 -11.65 5.40
CA GLY A 38 7.54 -12.80 5.38
C GLY A 38 6.06 -12.50 5.28
N HIS A 39 5.67 -11.23 5.43
CA HIS A 39 4.27 -10.86 5.19
C HIS A 39 3.94 -10.88 3.70
N VAL A 40 2.67 -11.07 3.40
CA VAL A 40 2.13 -11.10 2.04
C VAL A 40 0.91 -10.19 1.98
N LEU A 41 0.83 -9.38 0.93
CA LEU A 41 -0.40 -8.66 0.60
C LEU A 41 -1.09 -9.43 -0.53
N PRO A 42 -2.28 -10.04 -0.28
CA PRO A 42 -2.94 -10.88 -1.28
C PRO A 42 -3.37 -10.09 -2.52
N VAL A 43 -3.65 -10.83 -3.60
CA VAL A 43 -4.15 -10.26 -4.85
C VAL A 43 -5.48 -9.56 -4.61
N HIS A 44 -5.61 -8.34 -5.14
CA HIS A 44 -6.86 -7.57 -5.07
C HIS A 44 -6.89 -6.53 -6.19
N ARG A 45 -8.05 -5.92 -6.38
CA ARG A 45 -8.29 -4.87 -7.37
C ARG A 45 -8.97 -3.68 -6.70
N HIS A 46 -8.80 -2.50 -7.32
CA HIS A 46 -9.45 -1.26 -6.89
C HIS A 46 -10.16 -0.63 -8.08
N GLU A 47 -11.16 -1.30 -8.65
CA GLU A 47 -11.81 -0.89 -9.89
C GLU A 47 -12.21 0.58 -9.89
N ASN A 48 -12.08 1.22 -11.06
CA ASN A 48 -12.39 2.64 -11.31
C ASN A 48 -11.49 3.61 -10.55
N THR A 49 -10.28 3.18 -10.21
CA THR A 49 -9.30 4.03 -9.52
C THR A 49 -7.94 3.98 -10.18
N SER A 50 -7.06 4.86 -9.75
CA SER A 50 -5.63 4.81 -10.04
C SER A 50 -4.89 4.71 -8.72
N LEU A 51 -3.87 3.84 -8.69
CA LEU A 51 -3.03 3.65 -7.51
C LEU A 51 -1.62 4.13 -7.80
N VAL A 52 -1.07 4.93 -6.91
CA VAL A 52 0.35 5.31 -6.91
C VAL A 52 0.90 4.97 -5.54
N MET A 53 2.06 4.32 -5.52
CA MET A 53 2.73 4.04 -4.25
C MET A 53 4.22 4.31 -4.35
N ILE A 54 4.82 4.63 -3.21
CA ILE A 54 6.26 4.77 -3.09
C ILE A 54 6.76 3.95 -1.89
N VAL A 55 7.83 3.21 -2.10
CA VAL A 55 8.50 2.46 -1.04
C VAL A 55 9.40 3.45 -0.27
N LEU A 56 9.06 3.68 0.99
CA LEU A 56 9.80 4.59 1.86
C LEU A 56 11.00 3.91 2.50
N SER A 57 10.90 2.63 2.77
CA SER A 57 12.00 1.83 3.34
C SER A 57 11.74 0.35 3.08
N GLY A 58 12.80 -0.44 3.12
CA GLY A 58 12.72 -1.88 2.96
C GLY A 58 12.72 -2.34 1.51
N SER A 59 12.43 -3.62 1.29
CA SER A 59 12.46 -4.24 -0.03
C SER A 59 11.53 -5.45 -0.09
N GLY A 60 11.11 -5.80 -1.32
CA GLY A 60 10.26 -6.94 -1.57
C GLY A 60 9.99 -7.09 -3.06
N GLN A 61 8.90 -7.78 -3.38
CA GLN A 61 8.45 -7.96 -4.75
C GLN A 61 7.00 -7.56 -4.88
N ILE A 62 6.67 -6.96 -6.02
CA ILE A 62 5.29 -6.64 -6.40
C ILE A 62 4.92 -7.48 -7.62
N GLN A 63 3.67 -7.90 -7.67
CA GLN A 63 3.11 -8.55 -8.85
C GLN A 63 1.88 -7.78 -9.31
N ILE A 64 1.88 -7.38 -10.56
CA ILE A 64 0.74 -6.73 -11.21
C ILE A 64 0.38 -7.59 -12.41
N ASN A 65 -0.82 -8.18 -12.38
CA ASN A 65 -1.24 -9.21 -13.32
C ASN A 65 -0.21 -10.34 -13.32
N GLU A 66 0.47 -10.59 -14.44
CA GLU A 66 1.46 -11.66 -14.53
C GLU A 66 2.91 -11.15 -14.40
N GLU A 67 3.10 -9.83 -14.29
CA GLU A 67 4.43 -9.23 -14.17
C GLU A 67 4.86 -9.12 -12.72
N THR A 68 6.08 -9.53 -12.44
CA THR A 68 6.71 -9.42 -11.12
C THR A 68 7.93 -8.52 -11.21
N GLU A 69 8.01 -7.55 -10.31
CA GLU A 69 9.12 -6.62 -10.24
C GLU A 69 9.63 -6.49 -8.81
N LYS A 70 10.89 -6.14 -8.67
CA LYS A 70 11.52 -5.90 -7.37
C LYS A 70 11.18 -4.50 -6.87
N LEU A 71 10.86 -4.41 -5.58
CA LEU A 71 10.65 -3.15 -4.88
C LEU A 71 11.85 -2.85 -3.99
N THR A 72 12.37 -1.63 -4.09
CA THR A 72 13.44 -1.13 -3.23
C THR A 72 13.06 0.26 -2.74
N LYS A 73 13.78 0.76 -1.75
CA LYS A 73 13.57 2.13 -1.25
C LYS A 73 13.58 3.13 -2.41
N GLY A 74 12.54 3.93 -2.51
CA GLY A 74 12.39 4.93 -3.57
C GLY A 74 11.64 4.43 -4.80
N SER A 75 11.31 3.14 -4.90
CA SER A 75 10.49 2.65 -6.01
C SER A 75 9.13 3.33 -6.01
N VAL A 76 8.71 3.86 -7.15
CA VAL A 76 7.38 4.46 -7.35
C VAL A 76 6.65 3.60 -8.35
N VAL A 77 5.46 3.13 -7.98
CA VAL A 77 4.66 2.23 -8.80
C VAL A 77 3.33 2.90 -9.14
N TYR A 78 2.93 2.80 -10.41
CA TYR A 78 1.59 3.12 -10.86
C TYR A 78 0.88 1.85 -11.28
N ALA A 79 -0.36 1.68 -10.83
CA ALA A 79 -1.22 0.59 -11.26
C ALA A 79 -2.62 1.11 -11.53
N LYS A 80 -3.26 0.56 -12.60
CA LYS A 80 -4.67 0.82 -12.85
C LYS A 80 -5.50 0.03 -11.82
N GLY A 81 -6.65 0.58 -11.44
CA GLY A 81 -7.52 -0.08 -10.48
C GLY A 81 -8.02 -1.45 -10.92
N GLU A 82 -8.12 -1.70 -12.21
CA GLU A 82 -8.53 -2.96 -12.81
C GLU A 82 -7.44 -4.03 -12.76
N ASP A 83 -6.18 -3.63 -12.56
CA ASP A 83 -5.07 -4.59 -12.48
C ASP A 83 -5.15 -5.41 -11.20
N GLU A 84 -4.79 -6.68 -11.30
CA GLU A 84 -4.60 -7.54 -10.15
C GLU A 84 -3.26 -7.22 -9.51
N PHE A 85 -3.30 -6.73 -8.28
CA PHE A 85 -2.16 -6.21 -7.55
C PHE A 85 -1.91 -7.06 -6.32
N SER A 86 -0.65 -7.40 -6.06
CA SER A 86 -0.26 -8.09 -4.84
C SER A 86 1.20 -7.79 -4.48
N ILE A 87 1.56 -8.04 -3.24
CA ILE A 87 2.94 -8.04 -2.79
C ILE A 87 3.21 -9.44 -2.23
N PRO A 88 3.72 -10.36 -3.09
CA PRO A 88 3.88 -11.76 -2.70
C PRO A 88 5.02 -12.02 -1.74
N SER A 89 6.00 -11.13 -1.64
CA SER A 89 7.11 -11.31 -0.71
C SER A 89 7.69 -9.99 -0.23
N VAL A 90 8.14 -9.99 1.01
CA VAL A 90 8.88 -8.91 1.65
C VAL A 90 10.21 -9.49 2.13
N SER A 91 11.31 -8.95 1.67
CA SER A 91 12.65 -9.42 2.02
C SER A 91 13.26 -8.64 3.19
N GLU A 92 12.92 -7.35 3.30
CA GLU A 92 13.28 -6.49 4.43
C GLU A 92 12.03 -5.73 4.85
N ASP A 93 11.83 -5.54 6.15
CA ASP A 93 10.65 -4.81 6.67
C ASP A 93 10.42 -3.54 5.85
N MET A 94 9.20 -3.41 5.31
CA MET A 94 8.91 -2.43 4.29
C MET A 94 7.80 -1.49 4.73
N THR A 95 8.00 -0.19 4.49
CA THR A 95 7.00 0.85 4.70
C THR A 95 6.69 1.46 3.34
N ILE A 96 5.41 1.51 3.00
CA ILE A 96 4.93 1.97 1.71
C ILE A 96 3.89 3.06 1.92
N TYR A 97 4.02 4.16 1.19
CA TYR A 97 2.99 5.20 1.10
C TYR A 97 2.15 4.92 -0.14
N VAL A 98 0.82 4.86 0.04
CA VAL A 98 -0.12 4.54 -1.04
C VAL A 98 -1.15 5.64 -1.18
N THR A 99 -1.43 6.02 -2.43
CA THR A 99 -2.52 6.93 -2.79
C THR A 99 -3.41 6.26 -3.82
N ILE A 100 -4.71 6.23 -3.55
CA ILE A 100 -5.72 5.72 -4.48
C ILE A 100 -6.70 6.85 -4.77
N SER A 101 -6.95 7.14 -6.04
CA SER A 101 -7.90 8.18 -6.43
C SER A 101 -8.75 7.76 -7.64
N PRO A 102 -10.07 8.05 -7.61
CA PRO A 102 -10.82 8.53 -6.46
C PRO A 102 -10.84 7.49 -5.33
N ASN A 103 -11.28 7.89 -4.16
CA ASN A 103 -11.42 6.95 -3.04
C ASN A 103 -12.42 5.85 -3.46
N PRO A 104 -12.05 4.57 -3.33
CA PRO A 104 -12.96 3.48 -3.67
C PRO A 104 -14.26 3.56 -2.85
N THR A 105 -15.38 3.25 -3.49
CA THR A 105 -16.68 3.24 -2.79
C THR A 105 -16.81 2.12 -1.78
N ASN A 106 -15.97 1.09 -1.90
CA ASN A 106 -15.95 -0.01 -0.94
C ASN A 106 -15.23 0.43 0.35
N GLN A 107 -15.97 0.47 1.45
CA GLN A 107 -15.45 0.89 2.74
C GLN A 107 -14.28 0.04 3.27
N LEU A 108 -14.12 -1.18 2.78
CA LEU A 108 -13.01 -2.05 3.19
C LEU A 108 -11.65 -1.40 2.95
N TYR A 109 -11.52 -0.64 1.86
CA TYR A 109 -10.26 0.01 1.52
C TYR A 109 -9.93 1.20 2.42
N SER A 110 -10.93 1.78 3.07
CA SER A 110 -10.76 2.92 3.98
C SER A 110 -10.52 2.50 5.43
N LYS A 111 -10.50 1.20 5.71
CA LYS A 111 -10.30 0.70 7.08
C LYS A 111 -8.83 0.45 7.37
N GLU A 112 -8.45 0.75 8.61
CA GLU A 112 -7.12 0.41 9.11
C GLU A 112 -7.01 -1.09 9.39
N ILE A 113 -5.79 -1.60 9.37
CA ILE A 113 -5.45 -2.99 9.65
C ILE A 113 -4.31 -2.99 10.67
N GLY A 114 -4.42 -3.88 11.61
CA GLY A 114 -3.36 -4.08 12.62
C GLY A 114 -3.42 -3.09 13.80
#